data_a6c244ec7b8dcccd7fd01c792ffc86d6
#
_entry.id   a6c244ec7b8dcccd7fd01c792ffc86d6
#
_cell.length_a   1.000
_cell.length_b   1.000
_cell.length_c   1.000
_cell.angle_alpha   90.00
_cell.angle_beta   90.00
_cell.angle_gamma   90.00
#
_symmetry.space_group_name_H-M   'P 1'
#
loop_
_entity.id
_entity.type
_entity.pdbx_description
1 polymer ?
#
loop_
_entity_poly.entity_id
_entity_poly.type
_entity_poly.pdbx_seq_one_letter_code
_entity_poly.pdbx_strand_id
1 'polypeptide(L)'
;MSLLESLPLLLGICICAAVCAQTGAWFVGWRRDRKLREQEHALRRDLLIEELSIAQAQRRAAETRQFGWQGFRKFVVHAKVPESDDVVSLYLVPQDGRPLPTYLPGQFVSFRLRSADGRALLRCYSLSDRPRPEYYRVSIKRIAGSSERPAGAVSLLIHDELNAGDLVELQAPAGSFVFDAYERRPAILIGAGIGITPIYAMAAQAAEVRSPRQIVLFHGVRNGREHVYRQALQDLRREHPRLQIVTCYXRSTCCASCCRRTTTTSICADRGA
;
A
#
# COMPACT_ATOMS: atom_id res chain seq x y z
N MET A 1 -4.52 17.12 78.54
CA MET A 1 -5.48 16.59 77.51
C MET A 1 -5.76 15.16 77.84
N SER A 2 -7.01 14.87 78.21
CA SER A 2 -7.36 13.54 78.65
C SER A 2 -7.42 12.56 77.49
N LEU A 3 -7.05 11.31 77.68
CA LEU A 3 -7.11 10.22 76.71
C LEU A 3 -8.51 10.12 76.02
N LEU A 4 -9.55 10.56 76.68
CA LEU A 4 -10.93 10.59 76.17
C LEU A 4 -11.14 11.63 75.07
N GLU A 5 -10.40 12.72 75.01
CA GLU A 5 -10.54 13.79 73.99
C GLU A 5 -9.88 13.40 72.67
N SER A 6 -8.87 12.52 72.67
CA SER A 6 -8.17 12.07 71.45
C SER A 6 -8.82 10.85 70.80
N LEU A 7 -9.73 10.17 71.45
CA LEU A 7 -10.38 8.93 70.96
C LEU A 7 -11.15 9.15 69.62
N PRO A 8 -12.01 10.20 69.46
CA PRO A 8 -12.74 10.40 68.23
C PRO A 8 -11.82 10.78 67.05
N LEU A 9 -10.69 11.45 67.31
CA LEU A 9 -9.72 11.81 66.26
C LEU A 9 -9.02 10.55 65.75
N LEU A 10 -8.57 9.64 66.63
CA LEU A 10 -7.97 8.38 66.30
C LEU A 10 -8.91 7.48 65.51
N LEU A 11 -10.19 7.42 65.91
CA LEU A 11 -11.20 6.65 65.21
C LEU A 11 -11.41 7.20 63.79
N GLY A 12 -11.49 8.53 63.62
CA GLY A 12 -11.60 9.18 62.32
C GLY A 12 -10.43 8.85 61.39
N ILE A 13 -9.20 8.90 61.89
CA ILE A 13 -8.00 8.54 61.12
C ILE A 13 -8.06 7.07 60.68
N CYS A 14 -8.47 6.17 61.56
CA CYS A 14 -8.59 4.74 61.22
C CYS A 14 -9.63 4.48 60.16
N ILE A 15 -10.77 5.16 60.22
CA ILE A 15 -11.85 5.05 59.20
C ILE A 15 -11.33 5.57 57.87
N CYS A 16 -10.70 6.74 57.83
CA CYS A 16 -10.14 7.31 56.60
C CYS A 16 -9.11 6.38 55.99
N ALA A 17 -8.20 5.82 56.79
CA ALA A 17 -7.18 4.88 56.31
C ALA A 17 -7.81 3.61 55.72
N ALA A 18 -8.84 3.07 56.38
CA ALA A 18 -9.59 1.90 55.87
C ALA A 18 -10.26 2.20 54.52
N VAL A 19 -10.94 3.35 54.41
CA VAL A 19 -11.57 3.78 53.18
C VAL A 19 -10.55 3.97 52.05
N CYS A 20 -9.42 4.61 52.34
CA CYS A 20 -8.33 4.80 51.37
C CYS A 20 -7.74 3.44 50.92
N ALA A 21 -7.55 2.51 51.84
CA ALA A 21 -7.07 1.17 51.52
C ALA A 21 -8.06 0.40 50.63
N GLN A 22 -9.37 0.46 50.92
CA GLN A 22 -10.39 -0.20 50.14
C GLN A 22 -10.53 0.42 48.74
N THR A 23 -10.54 1.75 48.63
CA THR A 23 -10.63 2.43 47.33
C THR A 23 -9.38 2.17 46.52
N GLY A 24 -8.21 2.15 47.13
CA GLY A 24 -6.93 1.77 46.50
C GLY A 24 -6.97 0.35 45.92
N ALA A 25 -7.41 -0.61 46.77
CA ALA A 25 -7.52 -2.01 46.36
C ALA A 25 -8.53 -2.18 45.20
N TRP A 26 -9.69 -1.48 45.27
CA TRP A 26 -10.67 -1.49 44.22
C TRP A 26 -10.12 -0.91 42.88
N PHE A 27 -9.38 0.19 42.96
CA PHE A 27 -8.77 0.85 41.78
C PHE A 27 -7.70 -0.05 41.13
N VAL A 28 -6.89 -0.73 41.95
CA VAL A 28 -5.88 -1.69 41.45
C VAL A 28 -6.59 -2.87 40.75
N GLY A 29 -7.64 -3.41 41.39
CA GLY A 29 -8.45 -4.47 40.82
C GLY A 29 -9.07 -4.06 39.47
N TRP A 30 -9.70 -2.87 39.42
CA TRP A 30 -10.31 -2.32 38.20
C TRP A 30 -9.28 -2.16 37.06
N ARG A 31 -8.09 -1.63 37.37
CA ARG A 31 -7.00 -1.50 36.38
C ARG A 31 -6.55 -2.85 35.85
N ARG A 32 -6.42 -3.84 36.73
CA ARG A 32 -6.03 -5.20 36.36
C ARG A 32 -7.07 -5.85 35.45
N ASP A 33 -8.34 -5.76 35.81
CA ASP A 33 -9.45 -6.30 35.01
C ASP A 33 -9.54 -5.63 33.65
N ARG A 34 -9.37 -4.32 33.60
CA ARG A 34 -9.36 -3.57 32.35
C ARG A 34 -8.23 -4.06 31.44
N LYS A 35 -7.02 -4.23 32.00
CA LYS A 35 -5.87 -4.71 31.23
C LYS A 35 -6.08 -6.13 30.70
N LEU A 36 -6.67 -7.01 31.51
CA LEU A 36 -7.01 -8.37 31.09
C LEU A 36 -8.01 -8.38 29.96
N ARG A 37 -9.08 -7.59 30.05
CA ARG A 37 -10.08 -7.45 28.97
C ARG A 37 -9.43 -6.91 27.67
N GLU A 38 -8.57 -5.91 27.76
CA GLU A 38 -7.85 -5.36 26.61
C GLU A 38 -6.96 -6.43 25.95
N GLN A 39 -6.29 -7.26 26.74
CA GLN A 39 -5.47 -8.36 26.24
C GLN A 39 -6.33 -9.43 25.57
N GLU A 40 -7.44 -9.80 26.16
CA GLU A 40 -8.38 -10.78 25.61
C GLU A 40 -8.96 -10.30 24.26
N HIS A 41 -9.38 -9.03 24.19
CA HIS A 41 -9.86 -8.42 22.94
C HIS A 41 -8.77 -8.35 21.88
N ALA A 42 -7.53 -8.08 22.27
CA ALA A 42 -6.41 -8.05 21.34
C ALA A 42 -6.15 -9.44 20.76
N LEU A 43 -6.08 -10.46 21.62
CA LEU A 43 -5.87 -11.85 21.19
C LEU A 43 -6.99 -12.33 20.26
N ARG A 44 -8.24 -12.03 20.60
CA ARG A 44 -9.39 -12.42 19.79
C ARG A 44 -9.33 -11.76 18.39
N ARG A 45 -8.93 -10.47 18.33
CA ARG A 45 -8.74 -9.78 17.05
C ARG A 45 -7.62 -10.43 16.22
N ASP A 46 -6.53 -10.82 16.87
CA ASP A 46 -5.39 -11.44 16.19
C ASP A 46 -5.79 -12.77 15.56
N LEU A 47 -6.53 -13.60 16.28
CA LEU A 47 -7.05 -14.87 15.76
C LEU A 47 -7.97 -14.65 14.56
N LEU A 48 -8.88 -13.66 14.63
CA LEU A 48 -9.77 -13.35 13.50
C LEU A 48 -9.00 -12.89 12.26
N ILE A 49 -7.95 -12.09 12.44
CA ILE A 49 -7.11 -11.64 11.33
C ILE A 49 -6.38 -12.83 10.70
N GLU A 50 -5.87 -13.74 11.51
CA GLU A 50 -5.20 -14.96 11.02
C GLU A 50 -6.16 -15.84 10.24
N GLU A 51 -7.37 -16.08 10.76
CA GLU A 51 -8.41 -16.84 10.06
C GLU A 51 -8.77 -16.21 8.73
N LEU A 52 -8.93 -14.88 8.69
CA LEU A 52 -9.22 -14.15 7.45
C LEU A 52 -8.08 -14.30 6.44
N SER A 53 -6.83 -14.22 6.88
CA SER A 53 -5.66 -14.36 5.98
C SER A 53 -5.61 -15.76 5.36
N ILE A 54 -5.87 -16.80 6.16
CA ILE A 54 -5.92 -18.20 5.69
C ILE A 54 -7.06 -18.37 4.68
N ALA A 55 -8.26 -17.90 5.02
CA ALA A 55 -9.43 -18.01 4.13
C ALA A 55 -9.17 -17.33 2.78
N GLN A 56 -8.52 -16.17 2.80
CA GLN A 56 -8.19 -15.44 1.58
C GLN A 56 -7.09 -16.16 0.77
N ALA A 57 -6.09 -16.73 1.43
CA ALA A 57 -5.07 -17.53 0.73
C ALA A 57 -5.70 -18.72 0.03
N GLN A 58 -6.62 -19.41 0.70
CA GLN A 58 -7.38 -20.53 0.12
C GLN A 58 -8.23 -20.08 -1.07
N ARG A 59 -8.94 -18.95 -0.92
CA ARG A 59 -9.75 -18.37 -1.99
C ARG A 59 -8.88 -18.03 -3.21
N ARG A 60 -7.75 -17.36 -3.02
CA ARG A 60 -6.83 -17.02 -4.11
C ARG A 60 -6.32 -18.28 -4.80
N ALA A 61 -5.95 -19.30 -4.03
CA ALA A 61 -5.47 -20.57 -4.59
C ALA A 61 -6.57 -21.23 -5.44
N ALA A 62 -7.82 -21.20 -4.97
CA ALA A 62 -8.97 -21.74 -5.72
C ALA A 62 -9.20 -20.95 -7.01
N GLU A 63 -9.19 -19.61 -6.92
CA GLU A 63 -9.36 -18.72 -8.09
C GLU A 63 -8.23 -18.93 -9.11
N THR A 64 -6.98 -19.08 -8.64
CA THR A 64 -5.85 -19.35 -9.53
C THR A 64 -5.99 -20.70 -10.23
N ARG A 65 -6.48 -21.74 -9.53
CA ARG A 65 -6.75 -23.05 -10.15
C ARG A 65 -7.88 -22.96 -11.18
N GLN A 66 -8.93 -22.20 -10.88
CA GLN A 66 -10.13 -22.12 -11.71
C GLN A 66 -9.96 -21.17 -12.90
N PHE A 67 -9.38 -19.99 -12.69
CA PHE A 67 -9.33 -18.89 -13.68
C PHE A 67 -7.92 -18.59 -14.18
N GLY A 68 -6.90 -19.18 -13.58
CA GLY A 68 -5.51 -19.02 -14.02
C GLY A 68 -5.31 -19.63 -15.42
N TRP A 69 -4.26 -19.20 -16.07
CA TRP A 69 -3.93 -19.71 -17.41
C TRP A 69 -2.42 -19.92 -17.53
N GLN A 70 -2.07 -20.79 -18.46
CA GLN A 70 -0.69 -21.02 -18.85
C GLN A 70 -0.42 -20.35 -20.20
N GLY A 71 0.81 -19.93 -20.42
CA GLY A 71 1.18 -19.25 -21.65
C GLY A 71 0.60 -17.84 -21.73
N PHE A 72 0.20 -17.42 -22.90
CA PHE A 72 -0.29 -16.07 -23.18
C PHE A 72 -1.80 -16.07 -23.46
N ARG A 73 -2.51 -15.16 -22.79
CA ARG A 73 -3.95 -14.93 -22.96
C ARG A 73 -4.15 -13.53 -23.54
N LYS A 74 -5.13 -13.38 -24.43
CA LYS A 74 -5.42 -12.11 -25.10
C LYS A 74 -6.27 -11.21 -24.22
N PHE A 75 -5.91 -9.94 -24.21
CA PHE A 75 -6.59 -8.87 -23.50
C PHE A 75 -6.87 -7.72 -24.44
N VAL A 76 -8.00 -7.05 -24.24
CA VAL A 76 -8.32 -5.78 -24.91
C VAL A 76 -7.84 -4.63 -24.01
N VAL A 77 -7.20 -3.65 -24.60
CA VAL A 77 -6.92 -2.37 -23.94
C VAL A 77 -8.27 -1.64 -23.81
N HIS A 78 -8.92 -1.75 -22.68
CA HIS A 78 -10.21 -1.11 -22.44
C HIS A 78 -10.07 0.42 -22.36
N ALA A 79 -8.99 0.90 -21.74
CA ALA A 79 -8.71 2.33 -21.65
C ALA A 79 -7.20 2.57 -21.53
N LYS A 80 -6.75 3.69 -22.07
CA LYS A 80 -5.38 4.21 -21.94
C LYS A 80 -5.49 5.61 -21.36
N VAL A 81 -4.99 5.78 -20.12
CA VAL A 81 -5.20 6.99 -19.32
C VAL A 81 -3.84 7.64 -19.00
N PRO A 82 -3.62 8.91 -19.33
CA PRO A 82 -2.41 9.62 -18.90
C PRO A 82 -2.39 9.81 -17.38
N GLU A 83 -1.26 9.47 -16.76
CA GLU A 83 -1.04 9.66 -15.31
C GLU A 83 -0.08 10.82 -15.04
N SER A 84 0.82 11.09 -15.97
CA SER A 84 1.77 12.19 -15.95
C SER A 84 2.26 12.48 -17.37
N ASP A 85 3.19 13.41 -17.53
CA ASP A 85 3.72 13.79 -18.86
C ASP A 85 4.33 12.59 -19.60
N ASP A 86 4.84 11.60 -18.86
CA ASP A 86 5.58 10.48 -19.43
C ASP A 86 5.08 9.10 -18.96
N VAL A 87 3.90 9.03 -18.32
CA VAL A 87 3.34 7.76 -17.83
C VAL A 87 1.89 7.62 -18.28
N VAL A 88 1.56 6.44 -18.84
CA VAL A 88 0.17 6.06 -19.16
C VAL A 88 -0.20 4.79 -18.40
N SER A 89 -1.46 4.71 -17.97
CA SER A 89 -2.07 3.52 -17.40
C SER A 89 -2.93 2.83 -18.45
N LEU A 90 -2.74 1.52 -18.61
CA LEU A 90 -3.57 0.66 -19.44
C LEU A 90 -4.52 -0.14 -18.56
N TYR A 91 -5.78 -0.11 -18.86
CA TYR A 91 -6.82 -0.94 -18.25
C TYR A 91 -7.10 -2.10 -19.19
N LEU A 92 -6.85 -3.33 -18.74
CA LEU A 92 -6.79 -4.51 -19.59
C LEU A 92 -7.89 -5.49 -19.16
N VAL A 93 -8.81 -5.79 -20.09
CA VAL A 93 -9.90 -6.74 -19.84
C VAL A 93 -9.70 -7.99 -20.70
N PRO A 94 -10.03 -9.19 -20.21
CA PRO A 94 -9.85 -10.39 -21.00
C PRO A 94 -10.73 -10.36 -22.26
N GLN A 95 -10.17 -10.68 -23.42
CA GLN A 95 -10.90 -10.74 -24.68
C GLN A 95 -12.00 -11.82 -24.65
N ASP A 96 -11.73 -12.93 -23.96
CA ASP A 96 -12.62 -14.08 -23.89
C ASP A 96 -13.73 -13.95 -22.82
N GLY A 97 -13.79 -12.81 -22.10
CA GLY A 97 -14.79 -12.55 -21.08
C GLY A 97 -14.69 -13.42 -19.82
N ARG A 98 -13.73 -14.33 -19.73
CA ARG A 98 -13.57 -15.19 -18.54
C ARG A 98 -13.02 -14.38 -17.36
N PRO A 99 -13.47 -14.67 -16.13
CA PRO A 99 -12.97 -13.94 -14.95
C PRO A 99 -11.45 -13.96 -14.82
N LEU A 100 -10.95 -12.96 -14.09
CA LEU A 100 -9.53 -12.84 -13.77
C LEU A 100 -9.26 -13.45 -12.39
N PRO A 101 -8.18 -14.23 -12.21
CA PRO A 101 -7.78 -14.65 -10.88
C PRO A 101 -7.27 -13.44 -10.08
N THR A 102 -7.54 -13.46 -8.79
CA THR A 102 -6.99 -12.46 -7.86
C THR A 102 -5.47 -12.58 -7.81
N TYR A 103 -4.79 -11.45 -7.75
CA TYR A 103 -3.34 -11.39 -7.61
C TYR A 103 -2.95 -10.77 -6.27
N LEU A 104 -1.67 -10.86 -5.91
CA LEU A 104 -1.13 -10.18 -4.73
C LEU A 104 -0.52 -8.84 -5.16
N PRO A 105 -0.84 -7.73 -4.45
CA PRO A 105 -0.23 -6.44 -4.77
C PRO A 105 1.29 -6.54 -4.76
N GLY A 106 1.91 -6.02 -5.82
CA GLY A 106 3.34 -6.13 -6.07
C GLY A 106 3.70 -7.12 -7.18
N GLN A 107 2.78 -8.02 -7.55
CA GLN A 107 2.97 -8.92 -8.69
C GLN A 107 2.94 -8.14 -10.01
N PHE A 108 3.48 -8.78 -11.04
CA PHE A 108 3.57 -8.22 -12.40
C PHE A 108 2.95 -9.18 -13.41
N VAL A 109 2.67 -8.66 -14.60
CA VAL A 109 2.30 -9.45 -15.77
C VAL A 109 3.36 -9.29 -16.86
N SER A 110 3.61 -10.36 -17.63
CA SER A 110 4.52 -10.32 -18.77
C SER A 110 3.70 -10.03 -20.03
N PHE A 111 4.00 -8.91 -20.67
CA PHE A 111 3.43 -8.52 -21.95
C PHE A 111 4.19 -9.17 -23.08
N ARG A 112 3.48 -9.66 -24.08
CA ARG A 112 4.01 -9.99 -25.40
C ARG A 112 3.37 -9.06 -26.43
N LEU A 113 4.20 -8.24 -27.04
CA LEU A 113 3.80 -7.34 -28.13
C LEU A 113 4.60 -7.70 -29.37
N ARG A 114 4.17 -7.26 -30.53
CA ARG A 114 4.90 -7.41 -31.77
C ARG A 114 5.38 -6.06 -32.25
N SER A 115 6.67 -5.98 -32.58
CA SER A 115 7.23 -4.82 -33.25
C SER A 115 6.79 -4.80 -34.73
N ALA A 116 6.96 -3.68 -35.39
CA ALA A 116 6.59 -3.50 -36.81
C ALA A 116 7.28 -4.52 -37.74
N ASP A 117 8.47 -5.00 -37.37
CA ASP A 117 9.21 -6.04 -38.11
C ASP A 117 8.80 -7.47 -37.71
N GLY A 118 7.73 -7.61 -36.94
CA GLY A 118 7.14 -8.90 -36.56
C GLY A 118 7.81 -9.60 -35.37
N ARG A 119 8.90 -9.05 -34.80
CA ARG A 119 9.57 -9.65 -33.64
C ARG A 119 8.71 -9.58 -32.39
N ALA A 120 8.74 -10.67 -31.61
CA ALA A 120 8.08 -10.69 -30.31
C ALA A 120 8.91 -9.91 -29.28
N LEU A 121 8.29 -8.94 -28.66
CA LEU A 121 8.88 -8.13 -27.58
C LEU A 121 8.22 -8.52 -26.26
N LEU A 122 9.02 -8.92 -25.28
CA LEU A 122 8.56 -9.33 -23.96
C LEU A 122 9.00 -8.32 -22.91
N ARG A 123 8.09 -7.85 -22.08
CA ARG A 123 8.39 -6.96 -20.93
C ARG A 123 7.43 -7.22 -19.79
N CYS A 124 7.96 -7.12 -18.58
CA CYS A 124 7.19 -7.26 -17.35
C CYS A 124 6.78 -5.89 -16.83
N TYR A 125 5.52 -5.77 -16.45
CA TYR A 125 4.98 -4.55 -15.84
C TYR A 125 4.23 -4.90 -14.57
N SER A 126 4.55 -4.22 -13.47
CA SER A 126 3.86 -4.39 -12.20
C SER A 126 2.39 -4.02 -12.32
N LEU A 127 1.54 -4.83 -11.71
CA LEU A 127 0.13 -4.49 -11.57
C LEU A 127 0.03 -3.27 -10.66
N SER A 128 -0.65 -2.24 -11.13
CA SER A 128 -0.57 -0.90 -10.55
C SER A 128 -1.86 -0.46 -9.85
N ASP A 129 -2.78 -1.40 -9.59
CA ASP A 129 -3.99 -1.15 -8.80
C ASP A 129 -4.11 -2.25 -7.73
N ARG A 130 -5.08 -2.13 -6.85
CA ARG A 130 -5.50 -3.24 -5.99
C ARG A 130 -6.15 -4.33 -6.85
N PRO A 131 -6.17 -5.58 -6.40
CA PRO A 131 -6.81 -6.66 -7.18
C PRO A 131 -8.28 -6.35 -7.50
N ARG A 132 -8.60 -6.46 -8.77
CA ARG A 132 -9.94 -6.22 -9.33
C ARG A 132 -10.34 -7.43 -10.17
N PRO A 133 -11.58 -7.91 -10.07
CA PRO A 133 -12.03 -9.02 -10.93
C PRO A 133 -12.33 -8.58 -12.37
N GLU A 134 -12.52 -7.26 -12.59
CA GLU A 134 -12.96 -6.73 -13.88
C GLU A 134 -11.80 -6.44 -14.84
N TYR A 135 -10.64 -6.05 -14.32
CA TYR A 135 -9.51 -5.62 -15.15
C TYR A 135 -8.18 -5.76 -14.42
N TYR A 136 -7.11 -5.76 -15.20
CA TYR A 136 -5.76 -5.51 -14.71
C TYR A 136 -5.33 -4.11 -15.14
N ARG A 137 -4.69 -3.37 -14.25
CA ARG A 137 -4.08 -2.07 -14.59
C ARG A 137 -2.57 -2.19 -14.52
N VAL A 138 -1.88 -1.67 -15.56
CA VAL A 138 -0.43 -1.48 -15.56
C VAL A 138 -0.13 -0.05 -15.96
N SER A 139 0.90 0.56 -15.36
CA SER A 139 1.28 1.93 -15.69
C SER A 139 2.71 1.94 -16.18
N ILE A 140 2.91 2.54 -17.33
CA ILE A 140 4.13 2.39 -18.14
C ILE A 140 4.73 3.78 -18.40
N LYS A 141 5.98 3.94 -18.00
CA LYS A 141 6.74 5.16 -18.26
C LYS A 141 7.36 5.10 -19.65
N ARG A 142 7.23 6.18 -20.40
CA ARG A 142 7.87 6.39 -21.70
C ARG A 142 9.40 6.50 -21.49
N ILE A 143 10.17 5.67 -22.17
CA ILE A 143 11.64 5.71 -22.14
C ILE A 143 12.11 6.18 -23.52
N ALA A 144 12.33 7.48 -23.65
CA ALA A 144 12.68 8.10 -24.91
C ALA A 144 14.11 7.80 -25.39
N GLY A 145 14.97 7.37 -24.48
CA GLY A 145 16.38 7.17 -24.79
C GLY A 145 17.21 8.44 -24.57
N SER A 146 18.52 8.28 -24.62
CA SER A 146 19.48 9.37 -24.47
C SER A 146 20.80 8.94 -25.16
N SER A 147 21.80 9.83 -25.18
CA SER A 147 23.15 9.50 -25.69
C SER A 147 23.78 8.29 -24.99
N GLU A 148 23.39 8.04 -23.73
CA GLU A 148 23.97 6.96 -22.90
C GLU A 148 23.08 5.73 -22.80
N ARG A 149 21.82 5.81 -23.23
CA ARG A 149 20.85 4.72 -23.03
C ARG A 149 19.89 4.64 -24.22
N PRO A 150 19.74 3.46 -24.82
CA PRO A 150 18.81 3.29 -25.92
C PRO A 150 17.36 3.53 -25.48
N ALA A 151 16.53 3.89 -26.42
CA ALA A 151 15.09 4.06 -26.22
C ALA A 151 14.43 2.72 -25.85
N GLY A 152 13.40 2.77 -25.05
CA GLY A 152 12.63 1.60 -24.64
C GLY A 152 11.64 1.18 -25.72
N ALA A 153 12.01 0.29 -26.61
CA ALA A 153 11.18 -0.11 -27.77
C ALA A 153 9.74 -0.43 -27.37
N VAL A 154 9.54 -1.22 -26.30
CA VAL A 154 8.19 -1.59 -25.86
C VAL A 154 7.45 -0.39 -25.26
N SER A 155 8.11 0.44 -24.47
CA SER A 155 7.44 1.62 -23.89
C SER A 155 7.05 2.63 -24.96
N LEU A 156 7.86 2.82 -25.99
CA LEU A 156 7.52 3.69 -27.12
C LEU A 156 6.33 3.13 -27.90
N LEU A 157 6.36 1.84 -28.24
CA LEU A 157 5.25 1.18 -28.94
C LEU A 157 3.94 1.36 -28.15
N ILE A 158 3.98 1.17 -26.84
CA ILE A 158 2.79 1.35 -25.98
C ILE A 158 2.32 2.80 -25.97
N HIS A 159 3.24 3.76 -25.88
CA HIS A 159 2.87 5.18 -25.82
C HIS A 159 2.38 5.71 -27.18
N ASP A 160 3.02 5.30 -28.27
CA ASP A 160 2.83 5.93 -29.59
C ASP A 160 1.84 5.19 -30.47
N GLU A 161 1.76 3.86 -30.37
CA GLU A 161 0.98 3.05 -31.30
C GLU A 161 -0.21 2.36 -30.66
N LEU A 162 -0.10 1.87 -29.41
CA LEU A 162 -1.14 1.11 -28.76
C LEU A 162 -2.30 2.02 -28.33
N ASN A 163 -3.53 1.66 -28.68
CA ASN A 163 -4.73 2.45 -28.40
C ASN A 163 -5.80 1.60 -27.69
N ALA A 164 -6.81 2.27 -27.16
CA ALA A 164 -8.00 1.60 -26.66
C ALA A 164 -8.65 0.79 -27.78
N GLY A 165 -9.03 -0.45 -27.49
CA GLY A 165 -9.55 -1.42 -28.46
C GLY A 165 -8.51 -2.41 -28.96
N ASP A 166 -7.22 -2.10 -28.87
CA ASP A 166 -6.15 -2.98 -29.34
C ASP A 166 -6.00 -4.21 -28.48
N LEU A 167 -5.41 -5.26 -29.06
CA LEU A 167 -5.16 -6.53 -28.38
C LEU A 167 -3.71 -6.63 -27.92
N VAL A 168 -3.53 -7.07 -26.68
CA VAL A 168 -2.23 -7.40 -26.11
C VAL A 168 -2.28 -8.82 -25.54
N GLU A 169 -1.14 -9.44 -25.42
CA GLU A 169 -1.04 -10.79 -24.84
C GLU A 169 -0.29 -10.74 -23.51
N LEU A 170 -0.89 -11.35 -22.47
CA LEU A 170 -0.34 -11.36 -21.11
C LEU A 170 -0.16 -12.78 -20.60
N GLN A 171 0.92 -13.00 -19.85
CA GLN A 171 1.01 -14.16 -18.96
C GLN A 171 0.29 -13.84 -17.64
N ALA A 172 -0.10 -14.89 -16.93
CA ALA A 172 -0.75 -14.78 -15.62
C ALA A 172 0.14 -14.00 -14.63
N PRO A 173 -0.47 -13.31 -13.65
CA PRO A 173 0.30 -12.58 -12.64
C PRO A 173 1.34 -13.47 -11.95
N ALA A 174 2.54 -12.93 -11.74
CA ALA A 174 3.68 -13.63 -11.17
C ALA A 174 4.52 -12.68 -10.31
N GLY A 175 5.45 -13.25 -9.55
CA GLY A 175 6.39 -12.47 -8.74
C GLY A 175 6.22 -12.71 -7.25
N SER A 176 7.33 -12.57 -6.53
CA SER A 176 7.43 -12.78 -5.08
C SER A 176 7.54 -11.48 -4.28
N PHE A 177 7.65 -10.32 -4.96
CA PHE A 177 7.63 -9.02 -4.29
C PHE A 177 6.19 -8.66 -3.96
N VAL A 178 5.69 -9.19 -2.85
CA VAL A 178 4.27 -9.09 -2.50
C VAL A 178 4.07 -8.50 -1.11
N PHE A 179 2.88 -7.94 -0.89
CA PHE A 179 2.52 -7.28 0.35
C PHE A 179 1.27 -7.94 0.94
N ASP A 180 1.38 -8.36 2.20
CA ASP A 180 0.23 -8.85 2.95
C ASP A 180 -0.38 -7.68 3.73
N ALA A 181 -1.57 -7.27 3.32
CA ALA A 181 -2.31 -6.18 3.95
C ALA A 181 -2.90 -6.56 5.31
N TYR A 182 -3.00 -7.85 5.63
CA TYR A 182 -3.58 -8.34 6.88
C TYR A 182 -2.54 -8.49 8.00
N GLU A 183 -1.27 -8.51 7.66
CA GLU A 183 -0.21 -8.54 8.65
C GLU A 183 -0.28 -7.30 9.56
N ARG A 184 0.17 -7.43 10.82
CA ARG A 184 0.08 -6.33 11.79
C ARG A 184 1.38 -5.54 11.94
N ARG A 185 2.51 -6.14 11.54
CA ARG A 185 3.80 -5.45 11.63
C ARG A 185 3.77 -4.17 10.79
N PRO A 186 4.29 -3.05 11.32
CA PRO A 186 4.38 -1.83 10.52
C PRO A 186 5.16 -2.05 9.22
N ALA A 187 4.82 -1.29 8.20
CA ALA A 187 5.48 -1.41 6.89
C ALA A 187 5.96 -0.06 6.39
N ILE A 188 7.16 -0.04 5.81
CA ILE A 188 7.68 1.10 5.08
C ILE A 188 7.71 0.71 3.60
N LEU A 189 6.98 1.45 2.79
CA LEU A 189 6.87 1.25 1.35
C LEU A 189 7.64 2.38 0.66
N ILE A 190 8.59 2.05 -0.20
CA ILE A 190 9.43 3.06 -0.86
C ILE A 190 9.35 2.86 -2.37
N GLY A 191 8.90 3.91 -3.09
CA GLY A 191 8.85 3.92 -4.55
C GLY A 191 9.50 5.18 -5.10
N ALA A 192 10.29 5.03 -6.17
CA ALA A 192 10.91 6.18 -6.85
C ALA A 192 10.46 6.20 -8.31
N GLY A 193 10.01 7.35 -8.77
CA GLY A 193 9.49 7.51 -10.13
C GLY A 193 8.42 6.45 -10.43
N ILE A 194 8.57 5.73 -11.55
CA ILE A 194 7.61 4.69 -11.95
C ILE A 194 7.63 3.46 -11.02
N GLY A 195 8.64 3.30 -10.16
CA GLY A 195 8.64 2.27 -9.13
C GLY A 195 7.52 2.42 -8.09
N ILE A 196 6.75 3.49 -8.17
CA ILE A 196 5.54 3.67 -7.37
C ILE A 196 4.42 2.68 -7.74
N THR A 197 4.44 2.06 -8.91
CA THR A 197 3.35 1.24 -9.42
C THR A 197 2.99 0.07 -8.49
N PRO A 198 3.91 -0.84 -8.10
CA PRO A 198 3.56 -1.88 -7.14
C PRO A 198 3.28 -1.33 -5.75
N ILE A 199 3.94 -0.25 -5.37
CA ILE A 199 3.78 0.39 -4.06
C ILE A 199 2.37 0.99 -3.90
N TYR A 200 1.88 1.63 -4.97
CA TYR A 200 0.50 2.14 -5.00
C TYR A 200 -0.50 0.99 -4.86
N ALA A 201 -0.30 -0.11 -5.60
CA ALA A 201 -1.18 -1.30 -5.51
C ALA A 201 -1.25 -1.85 -4.07
N MET A 202 -0.09 -1.90 -3.38
CA MET A 202 0.00 -2.33 -1.99
C MET A 202 -0.78 -1.39 -1.06
N ALA A 203 -0.59 -0.08 -1.21
CA ALA A 203 -1.28 0.93 -0.40
C ALA A 203 -2.79 0.94 -0.68
N ALA A 204 -3.20 0.81 -1.94
CA ALA A 204 -4.61 0.77 -2.34
C ALA A 204 -5.30 -0.48 -1.78
N GLN A 205 -4.63 -1.63 -1.80
CA GLN A 205 -5.17 -2.85 -1.19
C GLN A 205 -5.31 -2.69 0.34
N ALA A 206 -4.29 -2.10 0.99
CA ALA A 206 -4.34 -1.87 2.43
C ALA A 206 -5.53 -0.96 2.81
N ALA A 207 -5.79 0.07 2.03
CA ALA A 207 -6.92 0.97 2.25
C ALA A 207 -8.25 0.23 2.07
N GLU A 208 -8.40 -0.54 0.99
CA GLU A 208 -9.61 -1.31 0.66
C GLU A 208 -10.00 -2.27 1.80
N VAL A 209 -9.02 -3.01 2.34
CA VAL A 209 -9.29 -3.99 3.41
C VAL A 209 -9.22 -3.38 4.81
N ARG A 210 -9.04 -2.07 4.91
CA ARG A 210 -8.87 -1.36 6.18
C ARG A 210 -7.79 -2.00 7.04
N SER A 211 -6.63 -2.20 6.44
CA SER A 211 -5.48 -2.89 7.04
C SER A 211 -5.20 -2.42 8.46
N PRO A 212 -4.91 -3.32 9.41
CA PRO A 212 -4.50 -2.92 10.76
C PRO A 212 -3.07 -2.36 10.82
N ARG A 213 -2.28 -2.47 9.72
CA ARG A 213 -0.87 -2.06 9.67
C ARG A 213 -0.72 -0.54 9.73
N GLN A 214 0.30 -0.09 10.43
CA GLN A 214 0.84 1.26 10.28
C GLN A 214 1.71 1.25 9.02
N ILE A 215 1.39 2.10 8.04
CA ILE A 215 2.11 2.12 6.76
C ILE A 215 2.66 3.53 6.53
N VAL A 216 3.97 3.61 6.23
CA VAL A 216 4.59 4.84 5.79
C VAL A 216 5.07 4.64 4.35
N LEU A 217 4.49 5.39 3.43
CA LEU A 217 4.83 5.32 2.00
C LEU A 217 5.69 6.53 1.61
N PHE A 218 6.89 6.27 1.14
CA PHE A 218 7.79 7.28 0.58
C PHE A 218 7.74 7.24 -0.94
N HIS A 219 7.42 8.36 -1.58
CA HIS A 219 7.44 8.50 -3.03
C HIS A 219 8.47 9.53 -3.47
N GLY A 220 9.57 9.08 -4.05
CA GLY A 220 10.58 9.93 -4.64
C GLY A 220 10.21 10.32 -6.07
N VAL A 221 10.09 11.61 -6.36
CA VAL A 221 9.76 12.13 -7.70
C VAL A 221 10.73 13.24 -8.09
N ARG A 222 10.98 13.42 -9.38
CA ARG A 222 11.88 14.48 -9.86
C ARG A 222 11.23 15.87 -9.73
N ASN A 223 9.96 15.95 -10.13
CA ASN A 223 9.22 17.22 -10.16
C ASN A 223 7.72 16.92 -10.17
N GLY A 224 6.92 17.97 -10.11
CA GLY A 224 5.46 17.84 -10.05
C GLY A 224 4.81 17.27 -11.29
N ARG A 225 5.42 17.43 -12.47
CA ARG A 225 4.90 16.91 -13.75
C ARG A 225 5.07 15.38 -13.85
N GLU A 226 6.09 14.85 -13.19
CA GLU A 226 6.35 13.41 -13.13
C GLU A 226 5.75 12.73 -11.89
N HIS A 227 4.87 13.43 -11.15
CA HIS A 227 4.26 12.91 -9.93
C HIS A 227 3.08 12.00 -10.26
N VAL A 228 3.38 10.75 -10.57
CA VAL A 228 2.40 9.70 -10.89
C VAL A 228 1.47 9.48 -9.69
N TYR A 229 0.17 9.33 -9.92
CA TYR A 229 -0.88 9.05 -8.91
C TYR A 229 -1.02 10.12 -7.83
N ARG A 230 -0.64 11.37 -8.11
CA ARG A 230 -0.68 12.45 -7.10
C ARG A 230 -2.04 12.53 -6.40
N GLN A 231 -3.12 12.62 -7.18
CA GLN A 231 -4.46 12.72 -6.63
C GLN A 231 -4.88 11.43 -5.92
N ALA A 232 -4.66 10.28 -6.55
CA ALA A 232 -5.03 8.99 -6.01
C ALA A 232 -4.33 8.70 -4.66
N LEU A 233 -3.07 9.10 -4.52
CA LEU A 233 -2.34 8.98 -3.26
C LEU A 233 -2.94 9.87 -2.16
N GLN A 234 -3.36 11.09 -2.51
CA GLN A 234 -4.03 11.98 -1.56
C GLN A 234 -5.36 11.38 -1.09
N ASP A 235 -6.12 10.78 -1.98
CA ASP A 235 -7.39 10.15 -1.66
C ASP A 235 -7.19 8.94 -0.74
N LEU A 236 -6.22 8.07 -1.05
CA LEU A 236 -5.85 6.94 -0.19
C LEU A 236 -5.47 7.39 1.23
N ARG A 237 -4.74 8.50 1.34
CA ARG A 237 -4.36 9.05 2.64
C ARG A 237 -5.59 9.48 3.46
N ARG A 238 -6.63 10.01 2.79
CA ARG A 238 -7.88 10.39 3.45
C ARG A 238 -8.69 9.16 3.89
N GLU A 239 -8.68 8.11 3.06
CA GLU A 239 -9.47 6.89 3.29
C GLU A 239 -8.87 6.00 4.37
N HIS A 240 -7.55 6.05 4.56
CA HIS A 240 -6.86 5.13 5.47
C HIS A 240 -6.01 5.87 6.52
N PRO A 241 -6.55 6.05 7.76
CA PRO A 241 -5.87 6.84 8.78
C PRO A 241 -4.49 6.32 9.22
N ARG A 242 -4.19 5.04 8.96
CA ARG A 242 -2.91 4.42 9.32
C ARG A 242 -1.88 4.51 8.19
N LEU A 243 -2.22 5.16 7.07
CA LEU A 243 -1.33 5.37 5.93
C LEU A 243 -0.79 6.80 5.94
N GLN A 244 0.50 6.93 6.16
CA GLN A 244 1.22 8.19 6.01
C GLN A 244 1.92 8.18 4.65
N ILE A 245 1.81 9.28 3.91
CA ILE A 245 2.45 9.41 2.59
C ILE A 245 3.39 10.60 2.63
N VAL A 246 4.65 10.36 2.28
CA VAL A 246 5.72 11.36 2.23
C VAL A 246 6.23 11.43 0.79
N THR A 247 5.99 12.57 0.11
CA THR A 247 6.52 12.79 -1.24
C THR A 247 7.82 13.60 -1.14
N CYS A 248 8.88 13.06 -1.75
CA CYS A 248 10.22 13.68 -1.80
C CYS A 248 10.51 14.11 -3.23
N TYR A 249 10.66 15.42 -3.45
CA TYR A 249 11.04 15.96 -4.77
C TYR A 249 12.54 16.13 -4.88
N UNK A 250 13.09 15.43 -5.66
CA UNK A 250 14.24 15.47 -5.83
C UNK A 250 14.57 16.58 -6.36
N ARG A 251 15.04 17.53 -5.91
CA ARG A 251 15.66 18.70 -6.49
C ARG A 251 16.97 18.30 -7.16
N SER A 252 17.22 18.80 -8.32
CA SER A 252 18.44 18.54 -9.10
C SER A 252 19.72 19.05 -8.40
N THR A 253 19.55 19.82 -7.33
CA THR A 253 20.64 20.26 -6.46
C THR A 253 20.29 19.96 -5.01
N CYS A 254 20.46 18.71 -4.61
CA CYS A 254 20.50 18.39 -3.19
C CYS A 254 21.89 18.79 -2.69
N CYS A 255 22.00 20.00 -2.15
CA CYS A 255 23.23 20.46 -1.53
C CYS A 255 23.55 19.55 -0.35
N ALA A 256 24.75 18.98 -0.31
CA ALA A 256 25.22 18.10 0.78
C ALA A 256 25.09 18.73 2.16
N SER A 257 24.89 20.04 2.25
CA SER A 257 24.65 20.77 3.50
C SER A 257 23.23 20.58 4.06
N CYS A 258 22.23 20.23 3.21
CA CYS A 258 20.87 19.95 3.68
C CYS A 258 20.75 18.56 4.32
N CYS A 259 21.52 17.58 3.86
CA CYS A 259 21.48 16.21 4.41
C CYS A 259 22.10 16.11 5.80
N ARG A 260 22.94 17.06 6.20
CA ARG A 260 23.63 17.00 7.51
C ARG A 260 22.85 17.62 8.67
N ARG A 261 21.72 18.28 8.43
CA ARG A 261 20.98 19.01 9.46
C ARG A 261 19.62 18.40 9.86
N THR A 262 19.29 17.23 9.37
CA THR A 262 17.99 16.63 9.69
C THR A 262 18.12 15.45 10.61
N THR A 263 18.33 15.73 11.89
CA THR A 263 17.98 14.82 12.96
C THR A 263 16.52 15.06 13.43
N THR A 264 15.75 15.83 12.70
CA THR A 264 14.33 16.07 13.02
C THR A 264 13.55 16.33 11.72
N THR A 265 12.44 15.68 11.61
CA THR A 265 11.46 15.68 10.54
C THR A 265 11.20 17.09 9.95
N SER A 266 12.01 17.55 9.01
CA SER A 266 11.66 18.73 8.24
C SER A 266 11.15 18.29 6.88
N ILE A 267 9.84 18.23 6.76
CA ILE A 267 9.11 18.12 5.52
C ILE A 267 9.40 19.39 4.71
N CYS A 268 10.11 19.27 3.59
CA CYS A 268 10.14 20.36 2.63
C CYS A 268 8.75 20.48 2.00
N ALA A 269 7.90 21.27 2.64
CA ALA A 269 6.62 21.64 2.06
C ALA A 269 6.88 22.55 0.87
N ASP A 270 6.38 22.16 -0.27
CA ASP A 270 6.35 22.98 -1.46
C ASP A 270 5.45 24.21 -1.18
N ARG A 271 6.03 25.37 -0.98
CA ARG A 271 5.28 26.62 -1.05
C ARG A 271 5.17 26.93 -2.55
N GLY A 272 4.00 26.63 -3.09
CA GLY A 272 3.70 26.90 -4.48
C GLY A 272 3.88 28.37 -4.86
N ALA A 273 4.47 28.60 -5.99
CA ALA A 273 4.34 29.80 -6.79
C ALA A 273 3.47 29.45 -8.01
#